data_b1f3c6b4a419aeb16e9fd24e4c07990f
#
_entry.id   b1f3c6b4a419aeb16e9fd24e4c07990f
#
_cell.length_a   1.000
_cell.length_b   1.000
_cell.length_c   1.000
_cell.angle_alpha   90.00
_cell.angle_beta   90.00
_cell.angle_gamma   90.00
#
_symmetry.space_group_name_H-M   'P 1'
#
loop_
_entity.id
_entity.type
_entity.pdbx_description
1 polymer ?
#
loop_
_entity_poly.entity_id
_entity_poly.type
_entity_poly.pdbx_seq_one_letter_code
_entity_poly.pdbx_strand_id
1 'polypeptide(L)'
;FKRDVLESLRQIMQSHRVHLSHGFERTTLPAVYTVLATMNPCPCGYYNSEVAGTVSRCLPQQVHNYQSRISGPLLDRFGISVSLQIDDGVKDKSSVVALKEYWPSIIRARSIQKIRYKKDLNSNLAFATYFNGQVAEDEFQKLTGLRPGRFSKPSSLRISNRKHSQLLRIAQTIADLEDSHVKQEHFDEALYLQQFIQSPLRSIKVPIK
;
A
#
# COMPACT_ATOMS: atom_id res chain seq x y z
N PHE A 1 -6.00 -9.08 17.22
CA PHE A 1 -6.47 -7.73 17.53
C PHE A 1 -7.99 -7.69 17.58
N LYS A 2 -8.55 -6.86 18.48
CA LYS A 2 -9.99 -6.56 18.48
C LYS A 2 -10.33 -5.68 17.26
N ARG A 3 -11.54 -5.81 16.75
CA ARG A 3 -11.99 -5.06 15.56
C ARG A 3 -11.90 -3.55 15.76
N ASP A 4 -12.28 -3.07 16.92
CA ASP A 4 -12.28 -1.63 17.26
C ASP A 4 -10.86 -1.03 17.21
N VAL A 5 -9.84 -1.81 17.65
CA VAL A 5 -8.43 -1.41 17.57
C VAL A 5 -7.97 -1.31 16.11
N LEU A 6 -8.38 -2.25 15.25
CA LEU A 6 -8.08 -2.19 13.83
C LEU A 6 -8.78 -1.00 13.15
N GLU A 7 -10.03 -0.73 13.51
CA GLU A 7 -10.78 0.39 12.94
C GLU A 7 -10.19 1.76 13.36
N SER A 8 -9.60 1.87 14.55
CA SER A 8 -8.95 3.12 14.98
C SER A 8 -7.75 3.50 14.10
N LEU A 9 -7.07 2.52 13.48
CA LEU A 9 -5.98 2.78 12.54
C LEU A 9 -6.44 3.54 11.30
N ARG A 10 -7.71 3.40 10.90
CA ARG A 10 -8.26 4.07 9.71
C ARG A 10 -8.08 5.58 9.75
N GLN A 11 -8.42 6.19 10.89
CA GLN A 11 -8.31 7.63 11.06
C GLN A 11 -6.85 8.07 11.03
N ILE A 12 -6.00 7.36 11.75
CA ILE A 12 -4.58 7.70 11.88
C ILE A 12 -3.86 7.57 10.53
N MET A 13 -4.12 6.47 9.78
CA MET A 13 -3.57 6.27 8.43
C MET A 13 -4.01 7.34 7.43
N GLN A 14 -5.13 8.02 7.68
CA GLN A 14 -5.64 9.06 6.79
C GLN A 14 -5.18 10.46 7.18
N SER A 15 -5.26 10.78 8.49
CA SER A 15 -5.00 12.13 8.99
C SER A 15 -3.54 12.37 9.37
N HIS A 16 -2.77 11.28 9.52
CA HIS A 16 -1.42 11.30 10.12
C HIS A 16 -1.39 11.99 11.48
N ARG A 17 -2.50 11.90 12.23
CA ARG A 17 -2.68 12.51 13.54
C ARG A 17 -3.44 11.59 14.47
N VAL A 18 -3.10 11.63 15.75
CA VAL A 18 -3.84 10.98 16.84
C VAL A 18 -4.48 12.06 17.69
N HIS A 19 -5.77 11.93 17.93
CA HIS A 19 -6.50 12.78 18.85
C HIS A 19 -6.67 12.04 20.17
N LEU A 20 -6.11 12.61 21.22
CA LEU A 20 -6.25 12.13 22.60
C LEU A 20 -7.20 13.04 23.34
N SER A 21 -8.13 12.46 24.08
CA SER A 21 -8.99 13.21 25.01
C SER A 21 -8.88 12.61 26.40
N HIS A 22 -8.56 13.45 27.36
CA HIS A 22 -8.51 13.10 28.78
C HIS A 22 -9.32 14.13 29.57
N GLY A 23 -10.49 13.75 30.07
CA GLY A 23 -11.43 14.68 30.67
C GLY A 23 -11.85 15.78 29.68
N PHE A 24 -11.62 17.03 30.03
CA PHE A 24 -11.92 18.21 29.19
C PHE A 24 -10.79 18.59 28.24
N GLU A 25 -9.63 18.01 28.38
CA GLU A 25 -8.47 18.30 27.54
C GLU A 25 -8.48 17.46 26.26
N ARG A 26 -8.22 18.12 25.13
CA ARG A 26 -8.04 17.48 23.83
C ARG A 26 -6.67 17.84 23.28
N THR A 27 -5.86 16.84 23.03
CA THR A 27 -4.52 16.99 22.46
C THR A 27 -4.45 16.27 21.12
N THR A 28 -3.85 16.91 20.13
CA THR A 28 -3.60 16.33 18.82
C THR A 28 -2.10 16.13 18.62
N LEU A 29 -1.69 14.89 18.44
CA LEU A 29 -0.29 14.53 18.22
C LEU A 29 -0.08 14.12 16.75
N PRO A 30 1.06 14.49 16.14
CA PRO A 30 1.43 13.96 14.83
C PRO A 30 1.72 12.46 14.92
N ALA A 31 1.27 11.72 13.90
CA ALA A 31 1.45 10.27 13.80
C ALA A 31 1.79 9.87 12.36
N VAL A 32 2.99 10.26 11.93
CA VAL A 32 3.51 9.92 10.60
C VAL A 32 4.26 8.59 10.70
N TYR A 33 3.70 7.54 10.12
CA TYR A 33 4.27 6.18 10.17
C TYR A 33 3.90 5.39 8.91
N THR A 34 4.63 4.32 8.66
CA THR A 34 4.31 3.33 7.64
C THR A 34 3.76 2.09 8.32
N VAL A 35 2.59 1.62 7.88
CA VAL A 35 2.01 0.37 8.37
C VAL A 35 2.48 -0.78 7.51
N LEU A 36 3.12 -1.76 8.12
CA LEU A 36 3.38 -3.06 7.54
C LEU A 36 2.54 -4.10 8.28
N ALA A 37 1.73 -4.83 7.55
CA ALA A 37 0.85 -5.84 8.12
C ALA A 37 0.99 -7.17 7.38
N THR A 38 0.89 -8.26 8.10
CA THR A 38 0.83 -9.62 7.57
C THR A 38 -0.46 -10.28 8.02
N MET A 39 -1.03 -11.12 7.16
CA MET A 39 -2.26 -11.84 7.45
C MET A 39 -2.24 -13.21 6.76
N ASN A 40 -2.66 -14.23 7.47
CA ASN A 40 -2.92 -15.53 6.87
C ASN A 40 -4.23 -15.51 6.06
N PRO A 41 -4.38 -16.36 5.04
CA PRO A 41 -5.61 -16.41 4.24
C PRO A 41 -6.82 -16.97 5.02
N CYS A 42 -6.56 -17.77 6.07
CA CYS A 42 -7.59 -18.35 6.94
C CYS A 42 -6.99 -18.70 8.31
N PRO A 43 -7.79 -19.14 9.33
CA PRO A 43 -7.27 -19.53 10.64
C PRO A 43 -6.21 -20.63 10.62
N CYS A 44 -6.28 -21.60 9.71
CA CYS A 44 -5.28 -22.65 9.58
C CYS A 44 -4.09 -22.28 8.68
N GLY A 45 -4.15 -21.17 7.93
CA GLY A 45 -3.09 -20.69 7.04
C GLY A 45 -3.05 -21.30 5.64
N TYR A 46 -3.83 -22.34 5.35
CA TYR A 46 -3.71 -23.14 4.11
C TYR A 46 -4.82 -22.91 3.09
N TYR A 47 -5.65 -21.91 3.23
CA TYR A 47 -6.72 -21.64 2.27
C TYR A 47 -6.12 -21.24 0.92
N ASN A 48 -6.51 -21.95 -0.15
CA ASN A 48 -5.94 -21.83 -1.50
C ASN A 48 -4.41 -22.06 -1.56
N SER A 49 -3.86 -22.88 -0.66
CA SER A 49 -2.46 -23.29 -0.74
C SER A 49 -2.25 -24.17 -1.97
N GLU A 50 -1.26 -23.85 -2.78
CA GLU A 50 -0.82 -24.68 -3.92
C GLU A 50 0.27 -25.69 -3.50
N VAL A 51 0.67 -25.70 -2.23
CA VAL A 51 1.71 -26.61 -1.71
C VAL A 51 1.16 -28.02 -1.63
N ALA A 52 1.84 -28.96 -2.27
CA ALA A 52 1.46 -30.37 -2.28
C ALA A 52 1.32 -30.92 -0.85
N GLY A 53 0.21 -31.62 -0.58
CA GLY A 53 -0.08 -32.20 0.73
C GLY A 53 -0.65 -31.24 1.77
N THR A 54 -0.79 -29.94 1.49
CA THR A 54 -1.42 -28.98 2.39
C THR A 54 -2.86 -28.69 1.96
N VAL A 55 -3.82 -29.03 2.81
CA VAL A 55 -5.24 -28.78 2.54
C VAL A 55 -5.80 -27.94 3.69
N SER A 56 -6.54 -26.89 3.34
CA SER A 56 -7.26 -26.11 4.33
C SER A 56 -8.32 -26.97 5.04
N ARG A 57 -8.29 -26.97 6.36
CA ARG A 57 -9.31 -27.61 7.20
C ARG A 57 -10.44 -26.65 7.62
N CYS A 58 -10.38 -25.41 7.15
CA CYS A 58 -11.38 -24.41 7.48
C CYS A 58 -12.62 -24.55 6.60
N LEU A 59 -13.80 -24.51 7.21
CA LEU A 59 -15.05 -24.40 6.48
C LEU A 59 -15.13 -23.03 5.77
N PRO A 60 -15.81 -22.90 4.63
CA PRO A 60 -15.96 -21.61 3.91
C PRO A 60 -16.45 -20.48 4.82
N GLN A 61 -17.40 -20.77 5.72
CA GLN A 61 -17.90 -19.79 6.67
C GLN A 61 -16.85 -19.33 7.68
N GLN A 62 -15.94 -20.21 8.10
CA GLN A 62 -14.84 -19.85 9.00
C GLN A 62 -13.83 -18.94 8.30
N VAL A 63 -13.53 -19.22 7.03
CA VAL A 63 -12.67 -18.37 6.19
C VAL A 63 -13.30 -16.99 6.03
N HIS A 64 -14.58 -16.93 5.67
CA HIS A 64 -15.31 -15.68 5.53
C HIS A 64 -15.32 -14.86 6.83
N ASN A 65 -15.65 -15.48 7.95
CA ASN A 65 -15.67 -14.81 9.26
C ASN A 65 -14.30 -14.32 9.69
N TYR A 66 -13.23 -15.03 9.32
CA TYR A 66 -11.87 -14.63 9.60
C TYR A 66 -11.47 -13.39 8.78
N GLN A 67 -11.72 -13.41 7.49
CA GLN A 67 -11.38 -12.33 6.57
C GLN A 67 -12.21 -11.06 6.81
N SER A 68 -13.49 -11.22 7.16
CA SER A 68 -14.40 -10.10 7.46
C SER A 68 -14.06 -9.31 8.73
N ARG A 69 -13.10 -9.79 9.54
CA ARG A 69 -12.57 -9.01 10.68
C ARG A 69 -11.86 -7.74 10.25
N ILE A 70 -11.29 -7.73 9.04
CA ILE A 70 -10.68 -6.55 8.44
C ILE A 70 -11.72 -5.92 7.51
N SER A 71 -12.11 -4.68 7.82
CA SER A 71 -13.12 -4.00 7.02
C SER A 71 -12.56 -3.57 5.65
N GLY A 72 -13.42 -3.54 4.63
CA GLY A 72 -13.06 -3.00 3.31
C GLY A 72 -12.47 -1.59 3.40
N PRO A 73 -13.09 -0.65 4.15
CA PRO A 73 -12.54 0.68 4.35
C PRO A 73 -11.14 0.73 5.00
N LEU A 74 -10.77 -0.25 5.83
CA LEU A 74 -9.41 -0.35 6.35
C LEU A 74 -8.45 -0.87 5.27
N LEU A 75 -8.85 -1.92 4.54
CA LEU A 75 -8.08 -2.47 3.41
C LEU A 75 -7.79 -1.41 2.34
N ASP A 76 -8.76 -0.54 2.03
CA ASP A 76 -8.58 0.55 1.06
C ASP A 76 -7.50 1.57 1.44
N ARG A 77 -6.99 1.52 2.67
CA ARG A 77 -5.91 2.40 3.14
C ARG A 77 -4.53 1.82 2.94
N PHE A 78 -4.44 0.53 2.69
CA PHE A 78 -3.17 -0.08 2.29
C PHE A 78 -2.90 0.24 0.81
N GLY A 79 -1.73 0.81 0.55
CA GLY A 79 -1.32 1.17 -0.82
C GLY A 79 -0.89 -0.05 -1.62
N ILE A 80 -0.20 -0.96 -0.98
CA ILE A 80 0.40 -2.15 -1.61
C ILE A 80 -0.08 -3.39 -0.86
N SER A 81 -0.39 -4.45 -1.60
CA SER A 81 -0.73 -5.75 -1.07
C SER A 81 -0.10 -6.84 -1.91
N VAL A 82 0.65 -7.73 -1.27
CA VAL A 82 1.37 -8.81 -1.92
C VAL A 82 0.91 -10.14 -1.35
N SER A 83 0.58 -11.10 -2.21
CA SER A 83 0.36 -12.48 -1.80
C SER A 83 1.69 -13.22 -1.79
N LEU A 84 2.04 -13.75 -0.62
CA LEU A 84 3.20 -14.61 -0.49
C LEU A 84 2.75 -16.07 -0.65
N GLN A 85 3.33 -16.76 -1.62
CA GLN A 85 3.16 -18.19 -1.79
C GLN A 85 4.35 -18.91 -1.13
N ILE A 86 4.07 -20.07 -0.54
CA ILE A 86 5.13 -20.95 -0.05
C ILE A 86 5.67 -21.68 -1.28
N ASP A 87 6.92 -21.46 -1.60
CA ASP A 87 7.59 -22.17 -2.69
C ASP A 87 8.06 -23.54 -2.20
N ASP A 88 7.77 -24.61 -2.96
CA ASP A 88 8.12 -26.00 -2.61
C ASP A 88 9.62 -26.26 -2.70
N GLY A 89 10.42 -25.45 -2.06
CA GLY A 89 11.79 -25.80 -1.70
C GLY A 89 12.85 -25.70 -2.78
N VAL A 90 12.62 -25.00 -3.87
CA VAL A 90 13.73 -24.54 -4.72
C VAL A 90 14.48 -23.46 -3.92
N LYS A 91 15.40 -23.92 -3.09
CA LYS A 91 16.39 -23.04 -2.42
C LYS A 91 17.35 -22.51 -3.45
N ASP A 92 16.86 -21.82 -4.45
CA ASP A 92 17.71 -21.05 -5.32
C ASP A 92 18.18 -19.83 -4.53
N LYS A 93 19.32 -20.00 -3.85
CA LYS A 93 20.01 -18.92 -3.13
C LYS A 93 20.41 -17.77 -4.06
N SER A 94 20.35 -17.99 -5.38
CA SER A 94 20.68 -16.99 -6.40
C SER A 94 19.60 -15.91 -6.55
N SER A 95 18.37 -16.17 -6.10
CA SER A 95 17.25 -15.22 -6.21
C SER A 95 17.13 -14.25 -5.02
N VAL A 96 17.93 -14.40 -3.97
CA VAL A 96 17.96 -13.44 -2.86
C VAL A 96 18.79 -12.23 -3.28
N VAL A 97 18.14 -11.32 -3.99
CA VAL A 97 18.75 -10.02 -4.28
C VAL A 97 18.94 -9.29 -2.95
N ALA A 98 20.19 -8.96 -2.64
CA ALA A 98 20.48 -8.29 -1.39
C ALA A 98 19.85 -6.89 -1.38
N LEU A 99 19.16 -6.53 -0.29
CA LEU A 99 18.57 -5.18 -0.14
C LEU A 99 19.57 -4.05 -0.44
N LYS A 100 20.86 -4.31 -0.26
CA LYS A 100 21.95 -3.39 -0.59
C LYS A 100 21.97 -2.97 -2.07
N GLU A 101 21.50 -3.80 -2.98
CA GLU A 101 21.47 -3.49 -4.42
C GLU A 101 20.40 -2.44 -4.75
N TYR A 102 19.30 -2.42 -3.99
CA TYR A 102 18.22 -1.43 -4.15
C TYR A 102 18.50 -0.12 -3.41
N TRP A 103 19.42 -0.10 -2.47
CA TRP A 103 19.67 1.06 -1.61
C TRP A 103 19.99 2.34 -2.39
N PRO A 104 20.83 2.33 -3.44
CA PRO A 104 21.11 3.54 -4.22
C PRO A 104 19.85 4.13 -4.89
N SER A 105 18.98 3.27 -5.46
CA SER A 105 17.74 3.73 -6.09
C SER A 105 16.75 4.30 -5.07
N ILE A 106 16.67 3.72 -3.87
CA ILE A 106 15.83 4.22 -2.77
C ILE A 106 16.30 5.61 -2.32
N ILE A 107 17.63 5.79 -2.12
CA ILE A 107 18.19 7.10 -1.72
C ILE A 107 17.92 8.14 -2.81
N ARG A 108 18.11 7.80 -4.08
CA ARG A 108 17.83 8.68 -5.21
C ARG A 108 16.37 9.08 -5.26
N ALA A 109 15.44 8.12 -5.21
CA ALA A 109 13.99 8.39 -5.20
C ALA A 109 13.60 9.32 -4.04
N ARG A 110 14.14 9.10 -2.85
CA ARG A 110 13.94 9.97 -1.69
C ARG A 110 14.43 11.40 -1.92
N SER A 111 15.59 11.53 -2.56
CA SER A 111 16.17 12.84 -2.90
C SER A 111 15.31 13.59 -3.93
N ILE A 112 14.80 12.90 -4.96
CA ILE A 112 13.89 13.44 -5.96
C ILE A 112 12.61 13.95 -5.29
N GLN A 113 11.99 13.16 -4.42
CA GLN A 113 10.79 13.56 -3.70
C GLN A 113 11.03 14.75 -2.79
N LYS A 114 12.15 14.76 -2.07
CA LYS A 114 12.54 15.88 -1.21
C LYS A 114 12.70 17.17 -2.01
N ILE A 115 13.31 17.13 -3.19
CA ILE A 115 13.47 18.30 -4.06
C ILE A 115 12.11 18.74 -4.60
N ARG A 116 11.27 17.80 -5.04
CA ARG A 116 9.91 18.06 -5.59
C ARG A 116 9.05 18.83 -4.61
N TYR A 117 9.05 18.45 -3.34
CA TYR A 117 8.16 18.99 -2.31
C TYR A 117 8.79 20.08 -1.44
N LYS A 118 10.07 20.36 -1.59
CA LYS A 118 10.78 21.36 -0.76
C LYS A 118 10.34 22.80 -1.05
N LYS A 119 9.80 23.09 -2.22
CA LYS A 119 9.47 24.45 -2.66
C LYS A 119 8.30 25.09 -1.95
N ASP A 120 7.43 24.33 -1.28
CA ASP A 120 6.22 24.83 -0.61
C ASP A 120 6.33 24.88 0.92
N LEU A 121 7.56 24.93 1.47
CA LEU A 121 7.86 24.88 2.91
C LEU A 121 7.55 26.17 3.69
N ASN A 122 6.77 27.09 3.15
CA ASN A 122 6.20 28.19 3.94
C ASN A 122 5.04 27.77 4.86
N SER A 123 4.67 26.50 4.86
CA SER A 123 3.70 25.99 5.82
C SER A 123 4.41 25.65 7.13
N ASN A 124 3.93 26.26 8.23
CA ASN A 124 4.32 26.02 9.63
C ASN A 124 4.09 24.58 10.13
N LEU A 125 4.19 23.58 9.26
CA LEU A 125 4.10 22.17 9.62
C LEU A 125 5.48 21.73 10.12
N ALA A 126 5.59 21.55 11.42
CA ALA A 126 6.80 21.11 12.13
C ALA A 126 7.35 19.73 11.64
N PHE A 127 6.64 19.08 10.72
CA PHE A 127 7.03 17.83 10.07
C PHE A 127 6.83 17.99 8.57
N ALA A 128 7.89 18.38 7.89
CA ALA A 128 7.90 18.49 6.44
C ALA A 128 7.65 17.10 5.80
N THR A 129 6.53 16.98 5.14
CA THR A 129 6.13 15.75 4.43
C THR A 129 6.72 15.80 3.02
N TYR A 130 7.83 15.08 2.82
CA TYR A 130 8.55 15.06 1.55
C TYR A 130 8.28 13.80 0.72
N PHE A 131 7.17 13.12 0.95
CA PHE A 131 6.90 11.83 0.31
C PHE A 131 5.60 11.83 -0.47
N ASN A 132 5.60 11.18 -1.62
CA ASN A 132 4.42 11.04 -2.47
C ASN A 132 3.17 10.59 -1.71
N GLY A 133 3.34 9.71 -0.72
CA GLY A 133 2.23 9.16 0.08
C GLY A 133 1.64 10.11 1.14
N GLN A 134 2.35 11.18 1.49
CA GLN A 134 1.99 12.05 2.63
C GLN A 134 1.52 13.45 2.22
N VAL A 135 1.89 13.89 1.03
CA VAL A 135 1.54 15.22 0.52
C VAL A 135 0.03 15.32 0.27
N ALA A 136 -0.57 16.48 0.49
CA ALA A 136 -1.97 16.73 0.18
C ALA A 136 -2.27 16.47 -1.30
N GLU A 137 -3.52 16.12 -1.62
CA GLU A 137 -3.89 15.67 -2.98
C GLU A 137 -3.73 16.77 -4.03
N ASP A 138 -4.16 17.96 -3.72
CA ASP A 138 -4.05 19.16 -4.54
C ASP A 138 -2.59 19.55 -4.82
N GLU A 139 -1.77 19.47 -3.78
CA GLU A 139 -0.33 19.73 -3.90
C GLU A 139 0.37 18.64 -4.72
N PHE A 140 0.04 17.37 -4.49
CA PHE A 140 0.56 16.26 -5.30
C PHE A 140 0.23 16.46 -6.79
N GLN A 141 -1.02 16.77 -7.12
CA GLN A 141 -1.46 17.00 -8.50
C GLN A 141 -0.79 18.23 -9.13
N LYS A 142 -0.62 19.31 -8.37
CA LYS A 142 0.04 20.54 -8.81
C LYS A 142 1.51 20.29 -9.16
N LEU A 143 2.23 19.56 -8.31
CA LEU A 143 3.68 19.38 -8.45
C LEU A 143 4.08 18.24 -9.39
N THR A 144 3.24 17.23 -9.53
CA THR A 144 3.50 16.11 -10.45
C THR A 144 2.80 16.23 -11.80
N GLY A 145 1.76 17.05 -11.89
CA GLY A 145 0.87 17.12 -13.05
C GLY A 145 -0.01 15.89 -13.25
N LEU A 146 -0.01 14.94 -12.28
CA LEU A 146 -0.79 13.72 -12.34
C LEU A 146 -2.21 13.97 -11.84
N ARG A 147 -3.19 13.70 -12.72
CA ARG A 147 -4.62 13.86 -12.42
C ARG A 147 -5.38 12.57 -12.71
N PRO A 148 -6.52 12.33 -12.06
CA PRO A 148 -7.42 11.24 -12.42
C PRO A 148 -7.76 11.28 -13.93
N GLY A 149 -7.73 10.10 -14.58
CA GLY A 149 -7.99 9.98 -16.00
C GLY A 149 -6.79 10.14 -16.94
N ARG A 150 -5.59 10.45 -16.42
CA ARG A 150 -4.37 10.54 -17.25
C ARG A 150 -3.96 9.20 -17.85
N PHE A 151 -4.17 8.11 -17.12
CA PHE A 151 -3.81 6.75 -17.55
C PHE A 151 -5.06 5.92 -17.81
N SER A 152 -4.96 5.03 -18.79
CA SER A 152 -6.02 4.08 -19.11
C SER A 152 -6.09 2.98 -18.03
N LYS A 153 -7.30 2.49 -17.80
CA LYS A 153 -7.57 1.36 -16.90
C LYS A 153 -8.52 0.39 -17.58
N PRO A 154 -8.52 -0.89 -17.20
CA PRO A 154 -9.53 -1.82 -17.70
C PRO A 154 -10.94 -1.31 -17.45
N SER A 155 -11.81 -1.33 -18.47
CA SER A 155 -13.20 -0.82 -18.38
C SER A 155 -14.03 -1.58 -17.35
N SER A 156 -13.68 -2.84 -17.07
CA SER A 156 -14.32 -3.67 -16.04
C SER A 156 -13.95 -3.25 -14.61
N LEU A 157 -12.90 -2.45 -14.43
CA LEU A 157 -12.38 -2.07 -13.13
C LEU A 157 -13.00 -0.75 -12.64
N ARG A 158 -13.91 -0.86 -11.66
CA ARG A 158 -14.46 0.31 -10.95
C ARG A 158 -13.53 0.71 -9.82
N ILE A 159 -12.92 1.88 -9.92
CA ILE A 159 -11.98 2.42 -8.94
C ILE A 159 -12.58 3.68 -8.34
N SER A 160 -12.62 3.80 -7.01
CA SER A 160 -13.00 5.03 -6.34
C SER A 160 -11.95 6.13 -6.59
N ASN A 161 -12.35 7.39 -6.49
CA ASN A 161 -11.42 8.52 -6.65
C ASN A 161 -10.22 8.43 -5.69
N ARG A 162 -10.47 7.99 -4.45
CA ARG A 162 -9.43 7.77 -3.46
C ARG A 162 -8.42 6.72 -3.90
N LYS A 163 -8.93 5.59 -4.40
CA LYS A 163 -8.09 4.49 -4.89
C LYS A 163 -7.28 4.93 -6.11
N HIS A 164 -7.88 5.72 -6.99
CA HIS A 164 -7.18 6.27 -8.16
C HIS A 164 -6.02 7.19 -7.75
N SER A 165 -6.26 8.10 -6.80
CA SER A 165 -5.20 8.96 -6.26
C SER A 165 -4.07 8.13 -5.65
N GLN A 166 -4.38 7.09 -4.91
CA GLN A 166 -3.39 6.18 -4.32
C GLN A 166 -2.55 5.48 -5.40
N LEU A 167 -3.18 5.01 -6.48
CA LEU A 167 -2.48 4.40 -7.62
C LEU A 167 -1.52 5.39 -8.30
N LEU A 168 -1.92 6.64 -8.49
CA LEU A 168 -1.05 7.67 -9.07
C LEU A 168 0.17 7.92 -8.19
N ARG A 169 0.02 7.91 -6.88
CA ARG A 169 1.13 8.07 -5.93
C ARG A 169 2.10 6.90 -5.95
N ILE A 170 1.59 5.68 -6.10
CA ILE A 170 2.41 4.47 -6.24
C ILE A 170 3.15 4.51 -7.59
N ALA A 171 2.45 4.81 -8.70
CA ALA A 171 3.05 4.93 -10.01
C ALA A 171 4.16 6.01 -10.05
N GLN A 172 3.94 7.16 -9.38
CA GLN A 172 4.97 8.19 -9.24
C GLN A 172 6.18 7.67 -8.43
N THR A 173 5.94 6.86 -7.41
CA THR A 173 7.02 6.31 -6.57
C THR A 173 7.84 5.28 -7.35
N ILE A 174 7.20 4.44 -8.16
CA ILE A 174 7.88 3.50 -9.05
C ILE A 174 8.75 4.26 -10.06
N ALA A 175 8.20 5.29 -10.71
CA ALA A 175 8.94 6.13 -11.63
C ALA A 175 10.13 6.87 -10.96
N ASP A 176 9.95 7.32 -9.71
CA ASP A 176 11.05 7.93 -8.93
C ASP A 176 12.18 6.93 -8.63
N LEU A 177 11.85 5.65 -8.41
CA LEU A 177 12.83 4.57 -8.21
C LEU A 177 13.63 4.29 -9.49
N GLU A 178 12.99 4.40 -10.65
CA GLU A 178 13.61 4.22 -11.97
C GLU A 178 14.27 5.49 -12.50
N ASP A 179 14.18 6.62 -11.78
CA ASP A 179 14.65 7.94 -12.23
C ASP A 179 14.05 8.36 -13.58
N SER A 180 12.73 8.15 -13.72
CA SER A 180 12.01 8.35 -14.98
C SER A 180 10.73 9.17 -14.79
N HIS A 181 10.14 9.62 -15.91
CA HIS A 181 8.80 10.19 -15.90
C HIS A 181 7.74 9.10 -15.81
N VAL A 182 6.61 9.40 -15.13
CA VAL A 182 5.50 8.45 -15.00
C VAL A 182 4.90 8.11 -16.36
N LYS A 183 4.85 6.80 -16.66
CA LYS A 183 4.30 6.19 -17.86
C LYS A 183 3.11 5.29 -17.50
N GLN A 184 2.41 4.76 -18.54
CA GLN A 184 1.33 3.80 -18.38
C GLN A 184 1.80 2.53 -17.65
N GLU A 185 3.00 2.04 -17.93
CA GLU A 185 3.59 0.85 -17.33
C GLU A 185 3.67 0.95 -15.79
N HIS A 186 4.09 2.11 -15.27
CA HIS A 186 4.15 2.35 -13.81
C HIS A 186 2.75 2.35 -13.17
N PHE A 187 1.74 2.84 -13.92
CA PHE A 187 0.35 2.80 -13.45
C PHE A 187 -0.21 1.37 -13.47
N ASP A 188 0.13 0.58 -14.46
CA ASP A 188 -0.27 -0.82 -14.58
C ASP A 188 0.39 -1.66 -13.47
N GLU A 189 1.65 -1.41 -13.16
CA GLU A 189 2.34 -2.02 -12.01
C GLU A 189 1.70 -1.61 -10.68
N ALA A 190 1.35 -0.35 -10.51
CA ALA A 190 0.63 0.12 -9.33
C ALA A 190 -0.74 -0.56 -9.18
N LEU A 191 -1.47 -0.75 -10.29
CA LEU A 191 -2.71 -1.52 -10.33
C LEU A 191 -2.49 -2.96 -9.87
N TYR A 192 -1.45 -3.60 -10.39
CA TYR A 192 -1.08 -4.94 -10.03
C TYR A 192 -0.79 -5.08 -8.54
N LEU A 193 0.01 -4.20 -7.96
CA LEU A 193 0.33 -4.18 -6.54
C LEU A 193 -0.89 -3.95 -5.62
N GLN A 194 -2.02 -3.50 -6.17
CA GLN A 194 -3.26 -3.31 -5.43
C GLN A 194 -4.32 -4.39 -5.67
N GLN A 195 -4.14 -5.30 -6.60
CA GLN A 195 -5.16 -6.30 -6.96
C GLN A 195 -5.55 -7.22 -5.80
N PHE A 196 -4.60 -7.59 -4.95
CA PHE A 196 -4.84 -8.46 -3.80
C PHE A 196 -5.74 -7.83 -2.73
N ILE A 197 -5.81 -6.50 -2.66
CA ILE A 197 -6.71 -5.81 -1.72
C ILE A 197 -8.17 -5.97 -2.16
N GLN A 198 -8.42 -6.04 -3.47
CA GLN A 198 -9.78 -6.11 -4.02
C GLN A 198 -10.35 -7.52 -4.05
N SER A 199 -9.51 -8.53 -4.03
CA SER A 199 -9.94 -9.93 -4.08
C SER A 199 -8.98 -10.83 -3.29
N PRO A 200 -9.07 -10.85 -1.96
CA PRO A 200 -8.20 -11.70 -1.13
C PRO A 200 -8.35 -13.20 -1.43
N LEU A 201 -9.26 -13.58 -2.32
CA LEU A 201 -9.64 -14.95 -2.65
C LEU A 201 -9.20 -15.41 -4.05
N ARG A 202 -8.60 -14.56 -4.88
CA ARG A 202 -8.13 -14.97 -6.21
C ARG A 202 -6.60 -15.00 -6.24
N SER A 203 -6.05 -16.20 -6.28
CA SER A 203 -4.64 -16.46 -6.58
C SER A 203 -4.34 -15.97 -7.99
N ILE A 204 -3.65 -14.87 -8.14
CA ILE A 204 -3.10 -14.42 -9.41
C ILE A 204 -1.63 -14.79 -9.38
N LYS A 205 -1.22 -15.71 -10.27
CA LYS A 205 0.20 -16.06 -10.47
C LYS A 205 0.94 -14.81 -10.94
N VAL A 206 1.96 -14.44 -10.22
CA VAL A 206 2.89 -13.37 -10.59
C VAL A 206 3.96 -13.97 -11.46
N PRO A 207 4.13 -13.60 -12.72
CA PRO A 207 5.39 -13.87 -13.42
C PRO A 207 6.44 -12.89 -12.85
N ILE A 208 7.30 -13.40 -12.01
CA ILE A 208 8.54 -12.69 -11.63
C ILE A 208 9.43 -12.73 -12.88
N LYS A 209 9.71 -11.55 -13.45
CA LYS A 209 10.78 -11.35 -14.43
C LYS A 209 12.08 -11.13 -13.72
#